data_84302f5b1f9c34670fad9a30f91518f5
#
_entry.id   84302f5b1f9c34670fad9a30f91518f5
#
_cell.length_a   1.000
_cell.length_b   1.000
_cell.length_c   1.000
_cell.angle_alpha   90.00
_cell.angle_beta   90.00
_cell.angle_gamma   90.00
#
_symmetry.space_group_name_H-M   'P 1'
#
loop_
_entity.id
_entity.type
_entity.pdbx_description
1 polymer ?
#
loop_
_entity_poly.entity_id
_entity_poly.type
_entity_poly.pdbx_seq_one_letter_code
_entity_poly.pdbx_strand_id
1 'polypeptide(L)'
;MNNLMELLATRRTYRRFEQREIEQSIVDEIMKAAIMASSAANKQPLSYIIVAGKNKVEQVFEYTRWAAALPPEQGQPKEGEHPVLFIAVVQNLDINPDCDTDAGLAISNMTLAAWNHGVGSCIIGACDKAKLSEMFGLTKDQKLHTVVAFGYPSVKSILVGADKGEDLKYYLDENRDYVVPKRKLADVVTYF
;
A
#
# COMPACT_ATOMS: atom_id res chain seq x y z
N MET A 1 -17.38 -15.49 2.90
CA MET A 1 -15.90 -15.30 3.04
C MET A 1 -15.31 -15.55 1.66
N ASN A 2 -14.56 -14.60 1.13
CA ASN A 2 -13.83 -14.80 -0.12
C ASN A 2 -12.76 -15.89 0.09
N ASN A 3 -12.50 -16.68 -0.94
CA ASN A 3 -11.40 -17.65 -0.89
C ASN A 3 -10.07 -16.87 -0.81
N LEU A 4 -9.15 -17.28 0.06
CA LEU A 4 -7.83 -16.64 0.21
C LEU A 4 -7.10 -16.47 -1.13
N MET A 5 -7.13 -17.49 -1.98
CA MET A 5 -6.48 -17.43 -3.30
C MET A 5 -7.12 -16.40 -4.23
N GLU A 6 -8.43 -16.22 -4.13
CA GLU A 6 -9.15 -15.15 -4.85
C GLU A 6 -8.74 -13.75 -4.35
N LEU A 7 -8.67 -13.55 -3.03
CA LEU A 7 -8.17 -12.30 -2.46
C LEU A 7 -6.74 -11.98 -2.91
N LEU A 8 -5.85 -12.97 -2.88
CA LEU A 8 -4.47 -12.81 -3.36
C LEU A 8 -4.40 -12.49 -4.85
N ALA A 9 -5.25 -13.10 -5.68
CA ALA A 9 -5.29 -12.88 -7.12
C ALA A 9 -5.88 -11.50 -7.47
N THR A 10 -6.84 -11.00 -6.71
CA THR A 10 -7.58 -9.76 -7.02
C THR A 10 -7.09 -8.53 -6.26
N ARG A 11 -6.44 -8.70 -5.08
CA ARG A 11 -5.79 -7.60 -4.38
C ARG A 11 -4.64 -7.03 -5.23
N ARG A 12 -4.81 -5.85 -5.73
CA ARG A 12 -3.82 -5.13 -6.56
C ARG A 12 -3.46 -3.79 -5.94
N THR A 13 -2.50 -3.10 -6.53
CA THR A 13 -2.20 -1.71 -6.20
C THR A 13 -3.18 -0.81 -6.94
N TYR A 14 -3.95 -0.03 -6.19
CA TYR A 14 -4.85 0.98 -6.71
C TYR A 14 -4.31 2.37 -6.40
N ARG A 15 -4.43 3.29 -7.36
CA ARG A 15 -3.87 4.64 -7.23
C ARG A 15 -4.90 5.74 -7.51
N ARG A 16 -6.15 5.36 -7.79
CA ARG A 16 -7.28 6.27 -7.98
C ARG A 16 -8.44 5.72 -7.18
N PHE A 17 -9.09 6.62 -6.45
CA PHE A 17 -10.07 6.25 -5.46
C PHE A 17 -11.33 7.10 -5.57
N GLU A 18 -12.46 6.52 -5.24
CA GLU A 18 -13.70 7.26 -4.97
C GLU A 18 -13.54 8.11 -3.71
N GLN A 19 -14.23 9.24 -3.66
CA GLN A 19 -14.22 10.12 -2.48
C GLN A 19 -15.26 9.64 -1.43
N ARG A 20 -15.27 8.34 -1.18
CA ARG A 20 -16.11 7.67 -0.20
C ARG A 20 -15.28 7.34 1.04
N GLU A 21 -15.72 7.75 2.20
CA GLU A 21 -15.07 7.44 3.47
C GLU A 21 -15.09 5.94 3.75
N ILE A 22 -14.02 5.45 4.40
CA ILE A 22 -13.92 4.07 4.89
C ILE A 22 -14.50 4.03 6.29
N GLU A 23 -15.42 3.10 6.54
CA GLU A 23 -16.01 2.92 7.86
C GLU A 23 -14.95 2.59 8.92
N GLN A 24 -15.09 3.17 10.12
CA GLN A 24 -14.12 2.98 11.21
C GLN A 24 -13.93 1.50 11.57
N SER A 25 -14.99 0.70 11.51
CA SER A 25 -14.94 -0.76 11.72
C SER A 25 -13.97 -1.46 10.75
N ILE A 26 -13.93 -1.03 9.49
CA ILE A 26 -13.00 -1.56 8.47
C ILE A 26 -11.56 -1.11 8.79
N VAL A 27 -11.37 0.14 9.20
CA VAL A 27 -10.04 0.64 9.63
C VAL A 27 -9.54 -0.17 10.82
N ASP A 28 -10.40 -0.45 11.79
CA ASP A 28 -10.06 -1.26 12.96
C ASP A 28 -9.67 -2.70 12.59
N GLU A 29 -10.34 -3.30 11.60
CA GLU A 29 -9.99 -4.63 11.09
C GLU A 29 -8.64 -4.62 10.35
N ILE A 30 -8.36 -3.58 9.54
CA ILE A 30 -7.05 -3.38 8.91
C ILE A 30 -5.94 -3.31 9.96
N MET A 31 -6.16 -2.57 11.04
CA MET A 31 -5.17 -2.46 12.11
C MET A 31 -5.01 -3.74 12.92
N LYS A 32 -6.11 -4.47 13.19
CA LYS A 32 -6.04 -5.82 13.79
C LYS A 32 -5.22 -6.78 12.91
N ALA A 33 -5.40 -6.75 11.60
CA ALA A 33 -4.62 -7.56 10.68
C ALA A 33 -3.13 -7.20 10.70
N ALA A 34 -2.79 -5.92 10.81
CA ALA A 34 -1.40 -5.46 10.92
C ALA A 34 -0.68 -6.06 12.14
N ILE A 35 -1.31 -5.99 13.31
CA ILE A 35 -0.71 -6.50 14.57
C ILE A 35 -0.65 -8.02 14.66
N MET A 36 -1.41 -8.74 13.81
CA MET A 36 -1.35 -10.20 13.70
C MET A 36 -0.16 -10.69 12.84
N ALA A 37 0.56 -9.78 12.21
CA ALA A 37 1.73 -10.15 11.41
C ALA A 37 2.85 -10.73 12.28
N SER A 38 3.59 -11.70 11.73
CA SER A 38 4.79 -12.21 12.38
C SER A 38 5.84 -11.11 12.48
N SER A 39 6.59 -11.13 13.59
CA SER A 39 7.72 -10.23 13.82
C SER A 39 8.92 -11.06 14.29
N ALA A 40 10.12 -10.67 13.86
CA ALA A 40 11.36 -11.37 14.22
C ALA A 40 11.54 -11.43 15.74
N ALA A 41 11.63 -12.65 16.27
CA ALA A 41 11.67 -12.93 17.71
C ALA A 41 10.51 -12.26 18.50
N ASN A 42 9.39 -12.01 17.84
CA ASN A 42 8.22 -11.31 18.37
C ASN A 42 8.53 -9.92 18.98
N LYS A 43 9.52 -9.22 18.43
CA LYS A 43 9.96 -7.90 18.92
C LYS A 43 8.94 -6.79 18.71
N GLN A 44 8.09 -6.90 17.68
CA GLN A 44 6.99 -5.96 17.37
C GLN A 44 7.45 -4.49 17.32
N PRO A 45 8.43 -4.14 16.45
CA PRO A 45 9.03 -2.81 16.43
C PRO A 45 8.16 -1.76 15.73
N LEU A 46 7.01 -2.14 15.18
CA LEU A 46 6.18 -1.26 14.37
C LEU A 46 5.12 -0.55 15.20
N SER A 47 4.91 0.70 14.88
CA SER A 47 3.75 1.50 15.28
C SER A 47 3.10 2.13 14.05
N TYR A 48 1.88 2.62 14.19
CA TYR A 48 1.08 3.08 13.08
C TYR A 48 0.43 4.43 13.39
N ILE A 49 0.41 5.32 12.38
CA ILE A 49 -0.29 6.60 12.47
C ILE A 49 -1.39 6.60 11.42
N ILE A 50 -2.64 6.72 11.86
CA ILE A 50 -3.80 6.78 11.00
C ILE A 50 -4.07 8.24 10.65
N VAL A 51 -4.10 8.56 9.36
CA VAL A 51 -4.40 9.89 8.83
C VAL A 51 -5.73 9.82 8.09
N ALA A 52 -6.77 10.33 8.72
CA ALA A 52 -8.12 10.41 8.18
C ALA A 52 -8.61 11.87 8.17
N GLY A 53 -9.64 12.13 7.38
CA GLY A 53 -10.19 13.46 7.17
C GLY A 53 -9.49 14.22 6.05
N LYS A 54 -10.29 14.79 5.15
CA LYS A 54 -9.86 15.35 3.86
C LYS A 54 -8.62 16.24 3.98
N ASN A 55 -8.62 17.22 4.87
CA ASN A 55 -7.51 18.18 4.98
C ASN A 55 -6.18 17.54 5.37
N LYS A 56 -6.21 16.56 6.29
CA LYS A 56 -4.99 15.85 6.72
C LYS A 56 -4.48 14.89 5.64
N VAL A 57 -5.39 14.23 4.94
CA VAL A 57 -5.06 13.34 3.84
C VAL A 57 -4.40 14.12 2.71
N GLU A 58 -4.93 15.28 2.33
CA GLU A 58 -4.34 16.16 1.31
C GLU A 58 -2.92 16.62 1.71
N GLN A 59 -2.71 16.99 2.96
CA GLN A 59 -1.37 17.37 3.45
C GLN A 59 -0.35 16.24 3.30
N VAL A 60 -0.73 14.99 3.59
CA VAL A 60 0.16 13.83 3.38
C VAL A 60 0.34 13.55 1.89
N PHE A 61 -0.72 13.68 1.09
CA PHE A 61 -0.70 13.46 -0.35
C PHE A 61 0.33 14.35 -1.05
N GLU A 62 0.48 15.60 -0.68
CA GLU A 62 1.45 16.57 -1.23
C GLU A 62 2.90 16.07 -1.14
N TYR A 63 3.22 15.27 -0.13
CA TYR A 63 4.56 14.72 0.09
C TYR A 63 4.75 13.31 -0.47
N THR A 64 3.78 12.79 -1.25
CA THR A 64 3.85 11.46 -1.88
C THR A 64 4.07 11.55 -3.38
N ARG A 65 4.67 10.49 -3.96
CA ARG A 65 4.87 10.37 -5.39
C ARG A 65 4.26 9.08 -5.89
N TRP A 66 3.59 9.16 -7.03
CA TRP A 66 2.72 8.09 -7.51
C TRP A 66 3.20 7.52 -8.84
N ALA A 67 2.95 6.21 -9.03
CA ALA A 67 3.04 5.50 -10.30
C ALA A 67 4.33 5.77 -11.12
N ALA A 68 5.51 5.58 -10.52
CA ALA A 68 6.81 5.90 -11.12
C ALA A 68 7.10 5.22 -12.49
N ALA A 69 6.35 4.16 -12.87
CA ALA A 69 6.48 3.52 -14.17
C ALA A 69 5.65 4.20 -15.28
N LEU A 70 4.82 5.18 -14.93
CA LEU A 70 3.99 5.93 -15.86
C LEU A 70 4.51 7.36 -16.03
N PRO A 71 4.22 8.03 -17.15
CA PRO A 71 4.40 9.48 -17.28
C PRO A 71 3.64 10.22 -16.16
N PRO A 72 4.19 11.32 -15.61
CA PRO A 72 3.60 12.02 -14.47
C PRO A 72 2.12 12.42 -14.67
N GLU A 73 1.75 12.84 -15.86
CA GLU A 73 0.38 13.23 -16.25
C GLU A 73 -0.63 12.07 -16.21
N GLN A 74 -0.13 10.83 -16.27
CA GLN A 74 -0.95 9.62 -16.21
C GLN A 74 -0.88 8.94 -14.82
N GLY A 75 0.25 9.09 -14.16
CA GLY A 75 0.55 8.38 -12.91
C GLY A 75 -0.02 9.06 -11.66
N GLN A 76 0.01 10.39 -11.64
CA GLN A 76 -0.48 11.17 -10.49
C GLN A 76 -2.01 11.13 -10.43
N PRO A 77 -2.63 10.76 -9.29
CA PRO A 77 -4.08 10.92 -9.09
C PRO A 77 -4.49 12.38 -9.26
N LYS A 78 -5.62 12.61 -9.92
CA LYS A 78 -6.19 13.95 -10.11
C LYS A 78 -7.05 14.32 -8.90
N GLU A 79 -7.43 15.59 -8.82
CA GLU A 79 -8.45 16.03 -7.88
C GLU A 79 -9.72 15.16 -8.02
N GLY A 80 -10.26 14.69 -6.88
CA GLY A 80 -11.37 13.73 -6.85
C GLY A 80 -10.97 12.27 -7.02
N GLU A 81 -9.67 11.96 -7.26
CA GLU A 81 -9.14 10.59 -7.33
C GLU A 81 -8.18 10.28 -6.16
N HIS A 82 -7.98 11.21 -5.21
CA HIS A 82 -7.03 11.04 -4.10
C HIS A 82 -7.50 9.94 -3.14
N PRO A 83 -6.59 9.33 -2.34
CA PRO A 83 -7.00 8.42 -1.29
C PRO A 83 -7.82 9.15 -0.22
N VAL A 84 -8.56 8.41 0.57
CA VAL A 84 -9.37 8.96 1.68
C VAL A 84 -8.77 8.64 3.04
N LEU A 85 -7.74 7.80 3.07
CA LEU A 85 -7.04 7.37 4.28
C LEU A 85 -5.57 7.11 3.96
N PHE A 86 -4.67 7.53 4.85
CA PHE A 86 -3.30 7.02 4.90
C PHE A 86 -3.04 6.34 6.24
N ILE A 87 -2.23 5.30 6.20
CA ILE A 87 -1.64 4.70 7.40
C ILE A 87 -0.11 4.77 7.24
N ALA A 88 0.54 5.54 8.11
CA ALA A 88 1.99 5.58 8.17
C ALA A 88 2.49 4.42 9.02
N VAL A 89 3.45 3.66 8.50
CA VAL A 89 4.15 2.59 9.20
C VAL A 89 5.44 3.16 9.76
N VAL A 90 5.56 3.16 11.07
CA VAL A 90 6.66 3.75 11.82
C VAL A 90 7.46 2.66 12.50
N GLN A 91 8.77 2.70 12.33
CA GLN A 91 9.73 1.80 12.95
C GLN A 91 10.25 2.41 14.25
N ASN A 92 10.27 1.63 15.33
CA ASN A 92 10.92 1.98 16.59
C ASN A 92 12.34 1.43 16.61
N LEU A 93 13.32 2.31 16.48
CA LEU A 93 14.74 1.96 16.30
C LEU A 93 15.34 1.30 17.54
N ASP A 94 14.88 1.66 18.73
CA ASP A 94 15.33 1.06 20.00
C ASP A 94 14.86 -0.39 20.17
N ILE A 95 13.76 -0.78 19.51
CA ILE A 95 13.24 -2.15 19.56
C ILE A 95 13.94 -3.02 18.52
N ASN A 96 13.95 -2.58 17.27
CA ASN A 96 14.65 -3.25 16.19
C ASN A 96 14.95 -2.27 15.05
N PRO A 97 16.22 -1.92 14.80
CA PRO A 97 16.60 -1.01 13.71
C PRO A 97 16.50 -1.63 12.31
N ASP A 98 16.30 -2.95 12.21
CA ASP A 98 16.17 -3.69 10.95
C ASP A 98 14.85 -4.49 10.95
N CYS A 99 13.81 -3.91 10.40
CA CYS A 99 12.46 -4.48 10.43
C CYS A 99 11.74 -4.49 9.08
N ASP A 100 12.46 -4.46 7.96
CA ASP A 100 11.84 -4.43 6.62
C ASP A 100 10.95 -5.65 6.36
N THR A 101 11.36 -6.83 6.85
CA THR A 101 10.54 -8.05 6.76
C THR A 101 9.26 -7.91 7.58
N ASP A 102 9.35 -7.46 8.81
CA ASP A 102 8.20 -7.25 9.70
C ASP A 102 7.21 -6.25 9.07
N ALA A 103 7.73 -5.14 8.54
CA ALA A 103 6.93 -4.12 7.86
C ALA A 103 6.24 -4.68 6.61
N GLY A 104 6.95 -5.47 5.80
CA GLY A 104 6.37 -6.13 4.62
C GLY A 104 5.23 -7.07 4.97
N LEU A 105 5.38 -7.87 6.02
CA LEU A 105 4.34 -8.80 6.51
C LEU A 105 3.12 -8.04 7.05
N ALA A 106 3.32 -7.01 7.87
CA ALA A 106 2.24 -6.20 8.41
C ALA A 106 1.47 -5.48 7.30
N ILE A 107 2.17 -4.87 6.35
CA ILE A 107 1.56 -4.20 5.19
C ILE A 107 0.78 -5.19 4.32
N SER A 108 1.30 -6.41 4.11
CA SER A 108 0.60 -7.46 3.36
C SER A 108 -0.73 -7.80 4.03
N ASN A 109 -0.74 -8.01 5.34
CA ASN A 109 -1.95 -8.28 6.10
C ASN A 109 -2.95 -7.12 6.03
N MET A 110 -2.49 -5.86 6.22
CA MET A 110 -3.33 -4.66 6.11
C MET A 110 -4.03 -4.58 4.75
N THR A 111 -3.26 -4.77 3.67
CA THR A 111 -3.79 -4.62 2.31
C THR A 111 -4.75 -5.75 1.93
N LEU A 112 -4.56 -6.96 2.45
CA LEU A 112 -5.49 -8.09 2.28
C LEU A 112 -6.77 -7.89 3.07
N ALA A 113 -6.68 -7.45 4.33
CA ALA A 113 -7.85 -7.14 5.16
C ALA A 113 -8.68 -6.02 4.53
N ALA A 114 -8.05 -4.95 4.06
CA ALA A 114 -8.71 -3.88 3.34
C ALA A 114 -9.46 -4.40 2.10
N TRP A 115 -8.79 -5.22 1.29
CA TRP A 115 -9.36 -5.76 0.05
C TRP A 115 -10.54 -6.71 0.30
N ASN A 116 -10.58 -7.40 1.43
CA ASN A 116 -11.74 -8.21 1.82
C ASN A 116 -13.03 -7.39 1.95
N HIS A 117 -12.91 -6.08 2.17
CA HIS A 117 -14.01 -5.10 2.20
C HIS A 117 -14.12 -4.25 0.93
N GLY A 118 -13.41 -4.62 -0.15
CA GLY A 118 -13.38 -3.86 -1.40
C GLY A 118 -12.57 -2.55 -1.30
N VAL A 119 -11.82 -2.33 -0.22
CA VAL A 119 -10.95 -1.18 -0.04
C VAL A 119 -9.61 -1.46 -0.70
N GLY A 120 -9.31 -0.72 -1.76
CA GLY A 120 -8.03 -0.77 -2.46
C GLY A 120 -6.91 -0.06 -1.70
N SER A 121 -5.67 -0.36 -2.05
CA SER A 121 -4.50 0.22 -1.39
C SER A 121 -3.34 0.50 -2.34
N CYS A 122 -2.48 1.44 -1.94
CA CYS A 122 -1.19 1.70 -2.58
C CYS A 122 -0.10 1.87 -1.53
N ILE A 123 0.94 1.04 -1.60
CA ILE A 123 2.14 1.15 -0.75
C ILE A 123 3.06 2.20 -1.38
N ILE A 124 3.37 3.26 -0.64
CA ILE A 124 4.12 4.42 -1.14
C ILE A 124 5.44 4.55 -0.37
N GLY A 125 6.51 3.99 -0.93
CA GLY A 125 7.88 4.21 -0.45
C GLY A 125 8.47 5.54 -0.94
N ALA A 126 8.01 6.03 -2.10
CA ALA A 126 8.45 7.29 -2.69
C ALA A 126 7.69 8.47 -2.08
N CYS A 127 8.13 8.95 -0.92
CA CYS A 127 7.57 10.10 -0.23
C CYS A 127 8.70 10.93 0.40
N ASP A 128 8.42 12.20 0.71
CA ASP A 128 9.33 13.04 1.50
C ASP A 128 9.26 12.61 2.98
N LYS A 129 10.09 11.61 3.31
CA LYS A 129 10.11 11.03 4.67
C LYS A 129 10.49 12.07 5.74
N ALA A 130 11.31 13.07 5.42
CA ALA A 130 11.73 14.09 6.38
C ALA A 130 10.54 14.98 6.75
N LYS A 131 9.83 15.49 5.74
CA LYS A 131 8.63 16.32 5.95
C LYS A 131 7.51 15.57 6.65
N LEU A 132 7.25 14.33 6.24
CA LEU A 132 6.23 13.52 6.90
C LEU A 132 6.61 13.16 8.33
N SER A 133 7.89 12.89 8.63
CA SER A 133 8.34 12.64 10.00
C SER A 133 8.15 13.86 10.90
N GLU A 134 8.48 15.06 10.39
CA GLU A 134 8.22 16.31 11.07
C GLU A 134 6.72 16.53 11.33
N MET A 135 5.89 16.33 10.30
CA MET A 135 4.43 16.44 10.39
C MET A 135 3.81 15.50 11.42
N PHE A 136 4.32 14.26 11.49
CA PHE A 136 3.84 13.24 12.42
C PHE A 136 4.44 13.37 13.82
N GLY A 137 5.38 14.29 14.04
CA GLY A 137 6.04 14.50 15.32
C GLY A 137 6.90 13.31 15.75
N LEU A 138 7.54 12.61 14.79
CA LEU A 138 8.38 11.45 15.09
C LEU A 138 9.61 11.88 15.90
N THR A 139 9.95 11.07 16.91
CA THR A 139 11.14 11.26 17.72
C THR A 139 12.40 10.72 16.99
N LYS A 140 13.60 11.01 17.54
CA LYS A 140 14.87 10.50 16.99
C LYS A 140 14.96 8.96 16.99
N ASP A 141 14.21 8.30 17.86
CA ASP A 141 14.18 6.84 18.02
C ASP A 141 13.10 6.20 17.14
N GLN A 142 12.43 7.00 16.30
CA GLN A 142 11.40 6.60 15.37
C GLN A 142 11.79 6.95 13.93
N LYS A 143 11.44 6.09 12.99
CA LYS A 143 11.69 6.28 11.56
C LYS A 143 10.44 5.96 10.77
N LEU A 144 10.03 6.88 9.89
CA LEU A 144 8.99 6.57 8.92
C LEU A 144 9.50 5.52 7.92
N HIS A 145 8.91 4.33 7.97
CA HIS A 145 9.23 3.26 7.03
C HIS A 145 8.57 3.53 5.67
N THR A 146 7.26 3.64 5.66
CA THR A 146 6.46 3.92 4.45
C THR A 146 5.08 4.45 4.83
N VAL A 147 4.34 4.93 3.84
CA VAL A 147 2.91 5.24 4.00
C VAL A 147 2.10 4.34 3.07
N VAL A 148 0.93 3.90 3.53
CA VAL A 148 -0.01 3.12 2.72
C VAL A 148 -1.28 3.93 2.56
N ALA A 149 -1.66 4.19 1.32
CA ALA A 149 -2.89 4.86 0.95
C ALA A 149 -4.03 3.86 0.80
N PHE A 150 -5.24 4.24 1.19
CA PHE A 150 -6.45 3.44 1.10
C PHE A 150 -7.63 4.24 0.57
N GLY A 151 -8.56 3.55 -0.10
CA GLY A 151 -9.82 4.07 -0.59
C GLY A 151 -10.55 3.04 -1.45
N TYR A 152 -11.81 3.28 -1.79
CA TYR A 152 -12.52 2.45 -2.74
C TYR A 152 -12.01 2.74 -4.15
N PRO A 153 -11.60 1.71 -4.93
CA PRO A 153 -11.03 1.94 -6.26
C PRO A 153 -12.05 2.53 -7.24
N SER A 154 -11.65 3.56 -7.97
CA SER A 154 -12.41 4.12 -9.11
C SER A 154 -11.99 3.55 -10.47
N VAL A 155 -11.02 2.63 -10.49
CA VAL A 155 -10.46 1.97 -11.68
C VAL A 155 -10.21 0.50 -11.39
N LYS A 156 -10.04 -0.31 -12.43
CA LYS A 156 -9.64 -1.71 -12.30
C LYS A 156 -8.11 -1.85 -12.28
N SER A 157 -7.66 -2.97 -11.75
CA SER A 157 -6.26 -3.39 -11.85
C SER A 157 -6.22 -4.88 -12.19
N ILE A 158 -5.74 -5.19 -13.38
CA ILE A 158 -5.85 -6.49 -14.03
C ILE A 158 -4.47 -7.14 -14.04
N LEU A 159 -4.42 -8.40 -13.64
CA LEU A 159 -3.21 -9.21 -13.70
C LEU A 159 -3.15 -9.96 -15.03
N VAL A 160 -2.01 -9.87 -15.73
CA VAL A 160 -1.75 -10.61 -16.96
C VAL A 160 -0.45 -11.42 -16.84
N GLY A 161 -0.39 -12.56 -17.50
CA GLY A 161 0.85 -13.33 -17.60
C GLY A 161 1.84 -12.64 -18.53
N ALA A 162 3.14 -12.69 -18.21
CA ALA A 162 4.22 -12.22 -19.07
C ALA A 162 5.16 -13.38 -19.40
N ASP A 163 5.62 -13.44 -20.65
CA ASP A 163 6.63 -14.38 -21.07
C ASP A 163 8.04 -13.96 -20.66
N LYS A 164 8.98 -14.90 -20.66
CA LYS A 164 10.37 -14.60 -20.28
C LYS A 164 10.99 -13.59 -21.25
N GLY A 165 11.44 -12.46 -20.71
CA GLY A 165 12.05 -11.37 -21.47
C GLY A 165 11.09 -10.24 -21.85
N GLU A 166 9.80 -10.37 -21.57
CA GLU A 166 8.85 -9.26 -21.75
C GLU A 166 9.03 -8.18 -20.67
N ASP A 167 8.61 -6.94 -20.98
CA ASP A 167 8.61 -5.85 -20.00
C ASP A 167 7.57 -6.12 -18.92
N LEU A 168 7.99 -6.00 -17.67
CA LEU A 168 7.13 -6.22 -16.49
C LEU A 168 6.56 -4.91 -15.93
N LYS A 169 6.83 -3.77 -16.57
CA LYS A 169 6.24 -2.50 -16.14
C LYS A 169 4.73 -2.56 -16.29
N TYR A 170 4.02 -2.11 -15.26
CA TYR A 170 2.58 -1.91 -15.38
C TYR A 170 2.29 -0.73 -16.31
N TYR A 171 1.16 -0.79 -16.99
CA TYR A 171 0.70 0.25 -17.91
C TYR A 171 -0.80 0.48 -17.78
N LEU A 172 -1.32 1.50 -18.42
CA LEU A 172 -2.76 1.77 -18.52
C LEU A 172 -3.27 1.29 -19.86
N ASP A 173 -4.45 0.65 -19.85
CA ASP A 173 -5.20 0.38 -21.07
C ASP A 173 -5.97 1.62 -21.56
N GLU A 174 -6.79 1.46 -22.60
CA GLU A 174 -7.63 2.51 -23.18
C GLU A 174 -8.69 3.07 -22.21
N ASN A 175 -9.10 2.27 -21.22
CA ASN A 175 -10.04 2.66 -20.18
C ASN A 175 -9.36 3.32 -18.98
N ARG A 176 -8.03 3.50 -19.02
CA ARG A 176 -7.20 3.92 -17.89
C ARG A 176 -7.17 2.93 -16.72
N ASP A 177 -7.50 1.66 -16.96
CA ASP A 177 -7.33 0.58 -16.01
C ASP A 177 -5.88 0.11 -15.97
N TYR A 178 -5.39 -0.28 -14.80
CA TYR A 178 -4.02 -0.76 -14.65
C TYR A 178 -3.89 -2.20 -15.13
N VAL A 179 -2.95 -2.46 -16.04
CA VAL A 179 -2.54 -3.81 -16.45
C VAL A 179 -1.19 -4.12 -15.82
N VAL A 180 -1.13 -5.22 -15.08
CA VAL A 180 0.04 -5.60 -14.26
C VAL A 180 0.59 -6.94 -14.71
N PRO A 181 1.69 -6.96 -15.52
CA PRO A 181 2.33 -8.20 -15.94
C PRO A 181 2.97 -8.94 -14.78
N LYS A 182 2.86 -10.28 -14.79
CA LYS A 182 3.50 -11.17 -13.83
C LYS A 182 4.19 -12.33 -14.55
N ARG A 183 5.40 -12.62 -14.10
CA ARG A 183 6.15 -13.80 -14.59
C ARG A 183 5.37 -15.09 -14.34
N LYS A 184 5.52 -16.05 -15.23
CA LYS A 184 4.93 -17.37 -15.09
C LYS A 184 5.61 -18.15 -13.95
N LEU A 185 4.86 -19.03 -13.31
CA LEU A 185 5.38 -19.86 -12.20
C LEU A 185 6.63 -20.65 -12.61
N ALA A 186 6.62 -21.23 -13.80
CA ALA A 186 7.73 -22.02 -14.33
C ALA A 186 9.04 -21.23 -14.49
N ASP A 187 8.95 -19.89 -14.61
CA ASP A 187 10.14 -19.03 -14.78
C ASP A 187 10.78 -18.61 -13.45
N VAL A 188 10.14 -18.92 -12.31
CA VAL A 188 10.55 -18.40 -11.00
C VAL A 188 10.65 -19.46 -9.90
N VAL A 189 10.18 -20.69 -10.19
CA VAL A 189 10.23 -21.81 -9.25
C VAL A 189 11.19 -22.86 -9.76
N THR A 190 12.11 -23.28 -8.91
CA THR A 190 13.02 -24.41 -9.17
C THR A 190 12.79 -25.48 -8.11
N TYR A 191 12.64 -26.71 -8.52
CA TYR A 191 12.59 -27.87 -7.64
C TYR A 191 13.99 -28.45 -7.52
N PHE A 192 14.44 -28.68 -6.28
CA PHE A 192 15.75 -29.28 -5.98
C PHE A 192 15.60 -30.69 -5.47
#